data_0b7640fdc07a59aa49df0b2e7aa46692
#
_entry.id   0b7640fdc07a59aa49df0b2e7aa46692
#
_cell.length_a   1.000
_cell.length_b   1.000
_cell.length_c   1.000
_cell.angle_alpha   90.00
_cell.angle_beta   90.00
_cell.angle_gamma   90.00
#
_symmetry.space_group_name_H-M   'P 1'
#
loop_
_entity.id
_entity.type
_entity.pdbx_description
1 polymer ?
#
loop_
_entity_poly.entity_id
_entity_poly.type
_entity_poly.pdbx_seq_one_letter_code
_entity_poly.pdbx_strand_id
1 'polypeptide(L)'
;MQLHANAKLCPSSRVLLVRRVLEERWTVVQAAAAQGVSQRTVYRWLARWRAGDRHLLDRSSAPRRLPSRTPASVEQLIERLRRLRMTSTRIAADLAMAVSTVCAVLARLGLNRLSRLEPAEPANRYEHRRPGELVHLDIKKLTRFVRAGHRVTGRGAPGGRGQLRQGVEYVHVAIDDYSRVAYVELLDNQQGGTCAAFLTRAIAWFAHRAVDIERVLTDNGPGYRSAAFTSRCRHHHIRISRTRPYRPRTNGKAERFIQTMLRDWAYARRYETSDQRNLALTPWIDYYNHRRPHGALGHQAPATRLPAA
;
A
#
# COMPACT_ATOMS: atom_id res chain seq x y z
N MET A 1 1.40 1.02 -27.14
CA MET A 1 2.06 0.26 -28.25
C MET A 1 3.57 0.47 -28.07
N GLN A 2 4.32 -0.60 -27.84
CA GLN A 2 5.78 -0.50 -27.67
C GLN A 2 6.41 -0.89 -29.03
N LEU A 3 7.09 0.08 -29.65
CA LEU A 3 7.97 -0.21 -30.80
C LEU A 3 9.21 -0.94 -30.29
N HIS A 4 9.69 -1.94 -31.04
CA HIS A 4 10.97 -2.56 -30.74
C HIS A 4 12.08 -1.50 -30.78
N ALA A 5 13.00 -1.49 -29.81
CA ALA A 5 14.06 -0.50 -29.68
C ALA A 5 14.90 -0.32 -30.97
N ASN A 6 15.06 -1.41 -31.75
CA ASN A 6 15.81 -1.42 -33.01
C ASN A 6 14.93 -1.30 -34.26
N ALA A 7 13.65 -0.89 -34.12
CA ALA A 7 12.78 -0.72 -35.28
C ALA A 7 13.18 0.52 -36.08
N LYS A 8 13.69 0.37 -37.29
CA LYS A 8 14.05 1.47 -38.19
C LYS A 8 12.84 2.28 -38.67
N LEU A 9 11.63 1.72 -38.63
CA LEU A 9 10.41 2.35 -39.08
C LEU A 9 9.35 2.30 -38.02
N CYS A 10 8.82 3.45 -37.62
CA CYS A 10 7.58 3.56 -36.84
C CYS A 10 6.35 3.41 -37.77
N PRO A 11 5.12 3.22 -37.26
CA PRO A 11 3.91 3.12 -38.07
C PRO A 11 3.73 4.28 -39.06
N SER A 12 3.96 5.51 -38.61
CA SER A 12 3.87 6.70 -39.47
C SER A 12 4.88 6.67 -40.62
N SER A 13 6.13 6.27 -40.34
CA SER A 13 7.15 6.13 -41.37
C SER A 13 6.83 5.03 -42.39
N ARG A 14 6.16 3.95 -41.96
CA ARG A 14 5.68 2.87 -42.84
C ARG A 14 4.58 3.36 -43.79
N VAL A 15 3.63 4.12 -43.26
CA VAL A 15 2.57 4.75 -44.06
C VAL A 15 3.19 5.76 -45.05
N LEU A 16 4.10 6.62 -44.63
CA LEU A 16 4.82 7.55 -45.50
C LEU A 16 5.58 6.82 -46.62
N LEU A 17 6.28 5.73 -46.29
CA LEU A 17 6.99 4.91 -47.27
C LEU A 17 6.04 4.37 -48.36
N VAL A 18 4.87 3.86 -47.93
CA VAL A 18 3.85 3.33 -48.85
C VAL A 18 3.26 4.45 -49.75
N ARG A 19 2.95 5.60 -49.18
CA ARG A 19 2.43 6.78 -49.93
C ARG A 19 3.42 7.24 -50.97
N ARG A 20 4.69 7.35 -50.65
CA ARG A 20 5.72 7.76 -51.62
C ARG A 20 5.75 6.86 -52.85
N VAL A 21 5.57 5.54 -52.67
CA VAL A 21 5.56 4.61 -53.79
C VAL A 21 4.24 4.65 -54.57
N LEU A 22 3.09 4.70 -53.87
CA LEU A 22 1.78 4.58 -54.52
C LEU A 22 1.21 5.90 -55.03
N GLU A 23 1.46 7.00 -54.34
CA GLU A 23 0.88 8.30 -54.65
C GLU A 23 1.90 9.25 -55.29
N GLU A 24 3.13 9.27 -54.76
CA GLU A 24 4.18 10.18 -55.21
C GLU A 24 5.08 9.59 -56.32
N ARG A 25 4.78 8.38 -56.80
CA ARG A 25 5.46 7.68 -57.92
C ARG A 25 6.95 7.42 -57.70
N TRP A 26 7.39 7.34 -56.44
CA TRP A 26 8.77 6.96 -56.14
C TRP A 26 9.03 5.48 -56.53
N THR A 27 10.23 5.20 -57.00
CA THR A 27 10.67 3.83 -57.17
C THR A 27 10.89 3.18 -55.81
N VAL A 28 10.74 1.84 -55.71
CA VAL A 28 11.01 1.08 -54.51
C VAL A 28 12.44 1.29 -54.01
N VAL A 29 13.38 1.48 -54.95
CA VAL A 29 14.80 1.75 -54.65
C VAL A 29 14.96 3.09 -53.93
N GLN A 30 14.35 4.12 -54.45
CA GLN A 30 14.38 5.45 -53.87
C GLN A 30 13.72 5.49 -52.48
N ALA A 31 12.54 4.88 -52.34
CA ALA A 31 11.82 4.78 -51.05
C ALA A 31 12.62 4.00 -50.02
N ALA A 32 13.29 2.91 -50.40
CA ALA A 32 14.13 2.11 -49.53
C ALA A 32 15.36 2.89 -49.04
N ALA A 33 16.05 3.58 -49.97
CA ALA A 33 17.23 4.39 -49.65
C ALA A 33 16.88 5.54 -48.71
N ALA A 34 15.79 6.29 -49.00
CA ALA A 34 15.33 7.43 -48.18
C ALA A 34 14.96 7.05 -46.72
N GLN A 35 14.57 5.79 -46.47
CA GLN A 35 14.21 5.30 -45.13
C GLN A 35 15.28 4.38 -44.52
N GLY A 36 16.41 4.20 -45.17
CA GLY A 36 17.50 3.33 -44.71
C GLY A 36 17.08 1.86 -44.53
N VAL A 37 16.16 1.36 -45.35
CA VAL A 37 15.67 -0.03 -45.27
C VAL A 37 15.92 -0.80 -46.59
N SER A 38 15.82 -2.12 -46.54
CA SER A 38 15.93 -2.93 -47.76
C SER A 38 14.67 -2.83 -48.64
N GLN A 39 14.85 -3.01 -49.96
CA GLN A 39 13.73 -3.10 -50.91
C GLN A 39 12.69 -4.14 -50.50
N ARG A 40 13.15 -5.29 -49.96
CA ARG A 40 12.29 -6.36 -49.41
C ARG A 40 11.37 -5.84 -48.29
N THR A 41 11.86 -4.92 -47.48
CA THR A 41 11.05 -4.27 -46.42
C THR A 41 9.98 -3.38 -47.05
N VAL A 42 10.28 -2.64 -48.10
CA VAL A 42 9.30 -1.83 -48.83
C VAL A 42 8.20 -2.72 -49.42
N TYR A 43 8.57 -3.77 -50.16
CA TYR A 43 7.61 -4.72 -50.73
C TYR A 43 6.71 -5.35 -49.66
N ARG A 44 7.25 -5.69 -48.48
CA ARG A 44 6.47 -6.23 -47.35
C ARG A 44 5.40 -5.25 -46.87
N TRP A 45 5.73 -3.97 -46.76
CA TRP A 45 4.76 -2.96 -46.33
C TRP A 45 3.74 -2.64 -47.40
N LEU A 46 4.13 -2.61 -48.67
CA LEU A 46 3.23 -2.49 -49.83
C LEU A 46 2.22 -3.64 -49.90
N ALA A 47 2.68 -4.87 -49.68
CA ALA A 47 1.82 -6.06 -49.67
C ALA A 47 0.78 -5.97 -48.53
N ARG A 48 1.22 -5.54 -47.33
CA ARG A 48 0.28 -5.36 -46.18
C ARG A 48 -0.76 -4.26 -46.48
N TRP A 49 -0.33 -3.15 -47.06
CA TRP A 49 -1.23 -2.05 -47.45
C TRP A 49 -2.26 -2.50 -48.50
N ARG A 50 -1.83 -3.22 -49.53
CA ARG A 50 -2.72 -3.81 -50.54
C ARG A 50 -3.71 -4.80 -49.97
N ALA A 51 -3.31 -5.53 -48.92
CA ALA A 51 -4.17 -6.43 -48.16
C ALA A 51 -5.12 -5.70 -47.17
N GLY A 52 -5.22 -4.37 -47.22
CA GLY A 52 -6.16 -3.59 -46.41
C GLY A 52 -5.66 -3.12 -45.05
N ASP A 53 -4.42 -3.45 -44.66
CA ASP A 53 -3.84 -3.00 -43.39
C ASP A 53 -3.36 -1.53 -43.50
N ARG A 54 -4.25 -0.60 -43.17
CA ARG A 54 -4.00 0.86 -43.30
C ARG A 54 -3.16 1.44 -42.18
N HIS A 55 -3.08 0.78 -41.03
CA HIS A 55 -2.34 1.28 -39.86
C HIS A 55 -0.89 0.79 -39.80
N LEU A 56 -0.56 -0.28 -40.52
CA LEU A 56 0.76 -0.92 -40.58
C LEU A 56 1.42 -1.09 -39.20
N LEU A 57 0.61 -1.47 -38.19
CA LEU A 57 1.07 -1.71 -36.83
C LEU A 57 1.91 -2.99 -36.73
N ASP A 58 2.73 -3.07 -35.69
CA ASP A 58 3.45 -4.28 -35.42
C ASP A 58 2.49 -5.43 -35.08
N ARG A 59 2.71 -6.57 -35.69
CA ARG A 59 1.97 -7.81 -35.38
C ARG A 59 2.67 -8.53 -34.24
N SER A 60 1.91 -9.26 -33.44
CA SER A 60 2.48 -10.14 -32.41
C SER A 60 3.46 -11.11 -33.04
N SER A 61 4.64 -11.22 -32.45
CA SER A 61 5.65 -12.22 -32.78
C SER A 61 5.44 -13.55 -32.04
N ALA A 62 4.42 -13.63 -31.18
CA ALA A 62 4.11 -14.83 -30.43
C ALA A 62 3.73 -15.98 -31.37
N PRO A 63 4.25 -17.17 -31.16
CA PRO A 63 3.89 -18.35 -31.94
C PRO A 63 2.37 -18.62 -31.91
N ARG A 64 1.77 -18.91 -33.04
CA ARG A 64 0.34 -19.28 -33.13
C ARG A 64 0.04 -20.65 -32.52
N ARG A 65 1.01 -21.53 -32.47
CA ARG A 65 0.96 -22.83 -31.79
C ARG A 65 2.06 -22.94 -30.78
N LEU A 66 1.72 -23.36 -29.59
CA LEU A 66 2.62 -23.65 -28.47
C LEU A 66 2.44 -25.12 -28.09
N PRO A 67 3.16 -26.08 -28.74
CA PRO A 67 3.00 -27.51 -28.47
C PRO A 67 3.23 -27.91 -27.02
N SER A 68 4.09 -27.15 -26.34
CA SER A 68 4.43 -27.35 -24.92
C SER A 68 3.47 -26.68 -23.94
N ARG A 69 2.39 -26.02 -24.42
CA ARG A 69 1.41 -25.41 -23.54
C ARG A 69 0.61 -26.49 -22.80
N THR A 70 0.46 -26.31 -21.51
CA THR A 70 -0.41 -27.16 -20.69
C THR A 70 -1.81 -27.22 -21.29
N PRO A 71 -2.38 -28.44 -21.48
CA PRO A 71 -3.74 -28.60 -22.03
C PRO A 71 -4.78 -27.88 -21.21
N ALA A 72 -5.84 -27.37 -21.83
CA ALA A 72 -6.89 -26.64 -21.17
C ALA A 72 -7.59 -27.44 -20.04
N SER A 73 -7.77 -28.75 -20.24
CA SER A 73 -8.33 -29.63 -19.22
C SER A 73 -7.48 -29.69 -17.95
N VAL A 74 -6.15 -29.71 -18.12
CA VAL A 74 -5.20 -29.72 -17.00
C VAL A 74 -5.15 -28.33 -16.33
N GLU A 75 -5.22 -27.25 -17.10
CA GLU A 75 -5.31 -25.88 -16.53
C GLU A 75 -6.59 -25.75 -15.67
N GLN A 76 -7.73 -26.25 -16.12
CA GLN A 76 -8.98 -26.26 -15.35
C GLN A 76 -8.89 -27.11 -14.07
N LEU A 77 -8.21 -28.25 -14.13
CA LEU A 77 -8.01 -29.10 -12.97
C LEU A 77 -7.10 -28.38 -11.92
N ILE A 78 -6.01 -27.75 -12.36
CA ILE A 78 -5.14 -26.95 -11.51
C ILE A 78 -5.94 -25.81 -10.86
N GLU A 79 -6.79 -25.11 -11.62
CA GLU A 79 -7.65 -24.06 -11.08
C GLU A 79 -8.61 -24.60 -10.00
N ARG A 80 -9.29 -25.72 -10.28
CA ARG A 80 -10.21 -26.35 -9.32
C ARG A 80 -9.50 -26.72 -8.02
N LEU A 81 -8.35 -27.38 -8.09
CA LEU A 81 -7.55 -27.74 -6.91
C LEU A 81 -7.06 -26.50 -6.16
N ARG A 82 -6.70 -25.43 -6.88
CA ARG A 82 -6.31 -24.17 -6.27
C ARG A 82 -7.45 -23.49 -5.53
N ARG A 83 -8.68 -23.54 -6.07
CA ARG A 83 -9.89 -23.03 -5.41
C ARG A 83 -10.23 -23.80 -4.13
N LEU A 84 -9.83 -25.08 -4.03
CA LEU A 84 -9.83 -25.85 -2.79
C LEU A 84 -8.67 -25.47 -1.83
N ARG A 85 -7.98 -24.34 -2.08
CA ARG A 85 -6.88 -23.77 -1.28
C ARG A 85 -5.61 -24.65 -1.22
N MET A 86 -5.44 -25.56 -2.16
CA MET A 86 -4.22 -26.37 -2.24
C MET A 86 -3.01 -25.53 -2.63
N THR A 87 -1.85 -25.85 -2.07
CA THR A 87 -0.57 -25.19 -2.44
C THR A 87 -0.11 -25.67 -3.81
N SER A 88 0.69 -24.84 -4.52
CA SER A 88 1.23 -25.22 -5.83
C SER A 88 2.09 -26.49 -5.78
N THR A 89 2.82 -26.71 -4.69
CA THR A 89 3.61 -27.92 -4.48
C THR A 89 2.72 -29.17 -4.33
N ARG A 90 1.62 -29.07 -3.61
CA ARG A 90 0.67 -30.18 -3.45
C ARG A 90 -0.04 -30.49 -4.76
N ILE A 91 -0.52 -29.46 -5.48
CA ILE A 91 -1.13 -29.64 -6.80
C ILE A 91 -0.15 -30.33 -7.77
N ALA A 92 1.10 -29.92 -7.76
CA ALA A 92 2.15 -30.52 -8.59
C ALA A 92 2.38 -32.00 -8.28
N ALA A 93 2.40 -32.35 -6.98
CA ALA A 93 2.53 -33.73 -6.54
C ALA A 93 1.31 -34.59 -6.95
N ASP A 94 0.10 -34.08 -6.69
CA ASP A 94 -1.15 -34.80 -7.00
C ASP A 94 -1.35 -35.03 -8.52
N LEU A 95 -0.83 -34.12 -9.37
CA LEU A 95 -0.91 -34.20 -10.82
C LEU A 95 0.34 -34.78 -11.50
N ALA A 96 1.34 -35.19 -10.72
CA ALA A 96 2.65 -35.65 -11.22
C ALA A 96 3.29 -34.65 -12.20
N MET A 97 3.21 -33.34 -11.89
CA MET A 97 3.70 -32.25 -12.74
C MET A 97 4.85 -31.50 -12.07
N ALA A 98 5.67 -30.80 -12.86
CA ALA A 98 6.66 -29.88 -12.31
C ALA A 98 5.98 -28.70 -11.59
N VAL A 99 6.46 -28.34 -10.41
CA VAL A 99 5.95 -27.20 -9.62
C VAL A 99 6.01 -25.89 -10.42
N SER A 100 7.05 -25.71 -11.24
CA SER A 100 7.21 -24.55 -12.12
C SER A 100 6.07 -24.42 -13.14
N THR A 101 5.63 -25.55 -13.71
CA THR A 101 4.50 -25.59 -14.66
C THR A 101 3.19 -25.18 -13.96
N VAL A 102 2.91 -25.75 -12.78
CA VAL A 102 1.75 -25.38 -11.98
C VAL A 102 1.77 -23.89 -11.60
N CYS A 103 2.93 -23.39 -11.17
CA CYS A 103 3.10 -21.96 -10.86
C CYS A 103 2.86 -21.07 -12.09
N ALA A 104 3.34 -21.46 -13.26
CA ALA A 104 3.14 -20.72 -14.50
C ALA A 104 1.65 -20.67 -14.91
N VAL A 105 0.93 -21.81 -14.78
CA VAL A 105 -0.52 -21.87 -15.01
C VAL A 105 -1.26 -20.96 -14.01
N LEU A 106 -0.98 -21.10 -12.73
CA LEU A 106 -1.60 -20.27 -11.69
C LEU A 106 -1.32 -18.78 -11.86
N ALA A 107 -0.13 -18.40 -12.35
CA ALA A 107 0.20 -17.02 -12.67
C ALA A 107 -0.64 -16.48 -13.83
N ARG A 108 -0.81 -17.26 -14.92
CA ARG A 108 -1.70 -16.90 -16.05
C ARG A 108 -3.15 -16.71 -15.63
N LEU A 109 -3.62 -17.56 -14.72
CA LEU A 109 -4.99 -17.50 -14.18
C LEU A 109 -5.17 -16.42 -13.10
N GLY A 110 -4.10 -15.72 -12.69
CA GLY A 110 -4.15 -14.74 -11.60
C GLY A 110 -4.30 -15.36 -10.20
N LEU A 111 -4.13 -16.69 -10.07
CA LEU A 111 -4.35 -17.46 -8.84
C LEU A 111 -3.05 -17.85 -8.11
N ASN A 112 -1.94 -17.20 -8.43
CA ASN A 112 -0.63 -17.47 -7.86
C ASN A 112 -0.53 -17.20 -6.33
N ARG A 113 -1.47 -16.42 -5.76
CA ARG A 113 -1.58 -16.16 -4.32
C ARG A 113 -2.92 -16.63 -3.78
N LEU A 114 -2.91 -17.36 -2.65
CA LEU A 114 -4.13 -17.85 -2.00
C LEU A 114 -5.07 -16.71 -1.56
N SER A 115 -4.50 -15.54 -1.22
CA SER A 115 -5.27 -14.34 -0.88
C SER A 115 -6.07 -13.74 -2.06
N ARG A 116 -5.81 -14.19 -3.31
CA ARG A 116 -6.58 -13.75 -4.49
C ARG A 116 -7.79 -14.62 -4.80
N LEU A 117 -7.95 -15.75 -4.11
CA LEU A 117 -9.11 -16.64 -4.29
C LEU A 117 -10.40 -16.02 -3.81
N GLU A 118 -10.31 -15.15 -2.82
CA GLU A 118 -11.45 -14.39 -2.31
C GLU A 118 -11.19 -12.92 -2.66
N PRO A 119 -12.08 -12.25 -3.40
CA PRO A 119 -11.98 -10.83 -3.57
C PRO A 119 -11.98 -10.19 -2.19
N ALA A 120 -10.99 -9.32 -1.92
CA ALA A 120 -11.00 -8.55 -0.70
C ALA A 120 -12.33 -7.79 -0.64
N GLU A 121 -13.08 -7.93 0.46
CA GLU A 121 -14.27 -7.09 0.69
C GLU A 121 -13.87 -5.63 0.44
N PRO A 122 -14.66 -4.89 -0.36
CA PRO A 122 -14.37 -3.49 -0.62
C PRO A 122 -14.22 -2.79 0.75
N ALA A 123 -13.13 -2.03 0.89
CA ALA A 123 -12.93 -1.27 2.12
C ALA A 123 -14.10 -0.32 2.28
N ASN A 124 -14.87 -0.47 3.35
CA ASN A 124 -15.93 0.46 3.66
C ASN A 124 -15.29 1.80 4.03
N ARG A 125 -15.15 2.66 3.02
CA ARG A 125 -14.57 4.00 3.17
C ARG A 125 -15.67 4.91 3.66
N TYR A 126 -15.78 5.05 4.97
CA TYR A 126 -16.60 6.10 5.57
C TYR A 126 -15.70 7.27 6.03
N GLU A 127 -16.23 8.45 5.98
CA GLU A 127 -15.66 9.66 6.55
C GLU A 127 -16.79 10.41 7.25
N HIS A 128 -16.56 10.77 8.50
CA HIS A 128 -17.49 11.61 9.24
C HIS A 128 -17.47 13.03 8.68
N ARG A 129 -18.49 13.83 8.99
CA ARG A 129 -18.73 15.11 8.31
C ARG A 129 -17.99 16.29 8.95
N ARG A 130 -17.61 16.17 10.23
CA ARG A 130 -16.96 17.23 10.99
C ARG A 130 -15.95 16.67 12.00
N PRO A 131 -14.98 17.49 12.42
CA PRO A 131 -14.03 17.08 13.45
C PRO A 131 -14.75 16.74 14.77
N GLY A 132 -14.24 15.75 15.50
CA GLY A 132 -14.75 15.33 16.79
C GLY A 132 -15.91 14.33 16.76
N GLU A 133 -16.61 14.18 15.64
CA GLU A 133 -17.70 13.20 15.51
C GLU A 133 -17.24 11.77 15.84
N LEU A 134 -16.00 11.44 15.45
CA LEU A 134 -15.35 10.19 15.79
C LEU A 134 -13.84 10.37 15.93
N VAL A 135 -13.29 9.99 17.06
CA VAL A 135 -11.85 9.92 17.29
C VAL A 135 -11.44 8.45 17.46
N HIS A 136 -10.50 8.00 16.67
CA HIS A 136 -9.92 6.66 16.75
C HIS A 136 -8.82 6.64 17.79
N LEU A 137 -8.88 5.69 18.71
CA LEU A 137 -7.85 5.47 19.72
C LEU A 137 -7.14 4.15 19.44
N ASP A 138 -5.82 4.14 19.60
CA ASP A 138 -5.00 2.95 19.46
C ASP A 138 -3.72 3.06 20.30
N ILE A 139 -3.08 1.94 20.56
CA ILE A 139 -1.84 1.89 21.35
C ILE A 139 -0.80 1.06 20.61
N LYS A 140 0.33 1.68 20.31
CA LYS A 140 1.48 0.99 19.71
C LYS A 140 2.57 0.72 20.72
N LYS A 141 2.95 -0.54 20.89
CA LYS A 141 4.11 -0.94 21.70
C LYS A 141 5.39 -0.72 20.90
N LEU A 142 6.36 -0.06 21.51
CA LEU A 142 7.70 0.09 21.01
C LEU A 142 8.71 -0.48 22.00
N THR A 143 9.78 -1.06 21.48
CA THR A 143 10.89 -1.50 22.34
C THR A 143 11.62 -0.26 22.90
N ARG A 144 11.80 -0.23 24.22
CA ARG A 144 12.70 0.71 24.90
C ARG A 144 14.12 0.19 24.83
N PHE A 145 15.07 1.03 24.46
CA PHE A 145 16.48 0.66 24.36
C PHE A 145 17.38 1.81 24.80
N VAL A 146 18.46 1.44 25.46
CA VAL A 146 19.49 2.40 25.94
C VAL A 146 20.56 2.60 24.88
N ARG A 147 20.73 1.61 23.99
CA ARG A 147 21.75 1.60 22.97
C ARG A 147 21.23 0.87 21.73
N ALA A 148 21.52 1.40 20.55
CA ALA A 148 21.14 0.78 19.31
C ALA A 148 21.77 -0.61 19.14
N GLY A 149 20.97 -1.63 18.80
CA GLY A 149 21.43 -3.00 18.61
C GLY A 149 22.21 -3.16 17.30
N HIS A 150 22.95 -4.27 17.19
CA HIS A 150 23.82 -4.59 16.03
C HIS A 150 23.07 -4.59 14.68
N ARG A 151 21.79 -4.93 14.67
CA ARG A 151 20.93 -4.84 13.46
C ARG A 151 20.81 -3.41 12.93
N VAL A 152 21.00 -2.41 13.78
CA VAL A 152 20.93 -1.00 13.44
C VAL A 152 22.33 -0.45 13.14
N THR A 153 23.33 -0.87 13.92
CA THR A 153 24.70 -0.36 13.85
C THR A 153 25.60 -1.13 12.89
N GLY A 154 25.24 -2.37 12.53
CA GLY A 154 26.11 -3.28 11.77
C GLY A 154 27.33 -3.77 12.53
N ARG A 155 27.53 -3.35 13.77
CA ARG A 155 28.66 -3.74 14.64
C ARG A 155 28.20 -4.64 15.76
N GLY A 156 28.95 -5.69 16.06
CA GLY A 156 28.71 -6.54 17.23
C GLY A 156 28.75 -5.70 18.51
N ALA A 157 27.78 -5.88 19.40
CA ALA A 157 27.77 -5.17 20.66
C ALA A 157 28.78 -5.84 21.62
N PRO A 158 29.72 -5.08 22.20
CA PRO A 158 30.45 -5.55 23.36
C PRO A 158 29.47 -5.60 24.55
N GLY A 159 29.26 -6.78 25.14
CA GLY A 159 28.33 -7.00 26.24
C GLY A 159 27.03 -7.65 25.82
N GLY A 160 26.62 -8.68 26.55
CA GLY A 160 25.55 -9.61 26.21
C GLY A 160 24.18 -8.98 25.91
N ARG A 161 23.31 -9.78 25.32
CA ARG A 161 21.94 -9.43 24.86
C ARG A 161 21.04 -8.73 25.89
N GLY A 162 21.34 -8.85 27.18
CA GLY A 162 20.51 -8.33 28.29
C GLY A 162 20.60 -6.83 28.54
N GLN A 163 21.66 -6.14 28.09
CA GLN A 163 21.89 -4.71 28.38
C GLN A 163 21.32 -3.75 27.31
N LEU A 164 20.81 -4.29 26.19
CA LEU A 164 20.38 -3.48 25.04
C LEU A 164 18.89 -3.09 25.09
N ARG A 165 18.08 -3.78 25.89
CA ARG A 165 16.63 -3.56 25.96
C ARG A 165 16.19 -3.31 27.40
N GLN A 166 15.49 -2.21 27.64
CA GLN A 166 14.92 -1.83 28.95
C GLN A 166 13.37 -1.79 28.88
N GLY A 167 12.74 -2.87 28.42
CA GLY A 167 11.29 -2.97 28.46
C GLY A 167 10.58 -2.44 27.21
N VAL A 168 9.38 -1.94 27.43
CA VAL A 168 8.45 -1.51 26.38
C VAL A 168 7.92 -0.12 26.73
N GLU A 169 7.78 0.73 25.73
CA GLU A 169 7.06 2.00 25.77
C GLU A 169 5.76 1.88 24.99
N TYR A 170 4.77 2.64 25.38
CA TYR A 170 3.44 2.60 24.79
C TYR A 170 3.11 3.96 24.17
N VAL A 171 2.98 4.00 22.86
CA VAL A 171 2.53 5.17 22.13
C VAL A 171 1.02 5.15 22.08
N HIS A 172 0.39 6.01 22.85
CA HIS A 172 -1.05 6.23 22.81
C HIS A 172 -1.40 7.24 21.73
N VAL A 173 -2.36 6.92 20.91
CA VAL A 173 -2.75 7.71 19.73
C VAL A 173 -4.25 8.03 19.80
N ALA A 174 -4.59 9.29 19.52
CA ALA A 174 -5.95 9.74 19.24
C ALA A 174 -5.95 10.47 17.91
N ILE A 175 -6.63 9.94 16.90
CA ILE A 175 -6.72 10.55 15.57
C ILE A 175 -8.18 10.83 15.20
N ASP A 176 -8.47 12.06 14.82
CA ASP A 176 -9.80 12.44 14.35
C ASP A 176 -10.13 11.84 12.98
N ASP A 177 -11.35 11.33 12.85
CA ASP A 177 -11.82 10.66 11.63
C ASP A 177 -11.90 11.58 10.43
N TYR A 178 -12.33 12.82 10.62
CA TYR A 178 -12.55 13.78 9.55
C TYR A 178 -11.28 14.52 9.16
N SER A 179 -10.65 15.21 10.13
CA SER A 179 -9.49 16.06 9.87
C SER A 179 -8.19 15.29 9.71
N ARG A 180 -8.09 14.07 10.28
CA ARG A 180 -6.85 13.29 10.43
C ARG A 180 -5.84 13.93 11.40
N VAL A 181 -6.21 14.95 12.10
CA VAL A 181 -5.37 15.55 13.16
C VAL A 181 -5.17 14.53 14.26
N ALA A 182 -3.94 14.42 14.75
CA ALA A 182 -3.58 13.38 15.70
C ALA A 182 -2.94 13.99 16.95
N TYR A 183 -3.33 13.47 18.11
CA TYR A 183 -2.70 13.65 19.40
C TYR A 183 -1.99 12.37 19.81
N VAL A 184 -0.77 12.47 20.31
CA VAL A 184 0.08 11.31 20.62
C VAL A 184 0.84 11.53 21.90
N GLU A 185 0.92 10.50 22.74
CA GLU A 185 1.76 10.49 23.95
C GLU A 185 2.54 9.17 24.07
N LEU A 186 3.73 9.26 24.63
CA LEU A 186 4.52 8.11 25.08
C LEU A 186 4.25 7.89 26.57
N LEU A 187 3.76 6.71 26.92
CA LEU A 187 3.39 6.36 28.28
C LEU A 187 4.02 4.99 28.66
N ASP A 188 4.13 4.73 29.95
CA ASP A 188 4.83 3.52 30.47
C ASP A 188 4.00 2.25 30.36
N ASN A 189 2.68 2.36 30.20
CA ASN A 189 1.80 1.19 30.16
C ASN A 189 0.51 1.47 29.38
N GLN A 190 -0.32 0.44 29.22
CA GLN A 190 -1.64 0.48 28.60
C GLN A 190 -2.76 0.14 29.58
N GLN A 191 -2.58 0.39 30.87
CA GLN A 191 -3.57 0.11 31.90
C GLN A 191 -4.78 1.05 31.80
N GLY A 192 -5.90 0.64 32.38
CA GLY A 192 -7.16 1.39 32.28
C GLY A 192 -7.09 2.81 32.82
N GLY A 193 -6.39 3.03 33.93
CA GLY A 193 -6.15 4.36 34.50
C GLY A 193 -5.33 5.23 33.58
N THR A 194 -4.29 4.67 32.97
CA THR A 194 -3.43 5.36 31.98
C THR A 194 -4.20 5.72 30.72
N CYS A 195 -5.02 4.80 30.20
CA CYS A 195 -5.90 5.09 29.04
C CYS A 195 -6.93 6.18 29.37
N ALA A 196 -7.50 6.17 30.56
CA ALA A 196 -8.44 7.20 31.01
C ALA A 196 -7.77 8.59 31.15
N ALA A 197 -6.57 8.64 31.73
CA ALA A 197 -5.79 9.87 31.86
C ALA A 197 -5.36 10.41 30.47
N PHE A 198 -4.91 9.55 29.56
CA PHE A 198 -4.63 9.90 28.16
C PHE A 198 -5.85 10.52 27.49
N LEU A 199 -7.03 9.88 27.61
CA LEU A 199 -8.27 10.40 27.03
C LEU A 199 -8.60 11.80 27.56
N THR A 200 -8.43 12.04 28.86
CA THR A 200 -8.65 13.38 29.46
C THR A 200 -7.77 14.44 28.81
N ARG A 201 -6.48 14.14 28.64
CA ARG A 201 -5.54 15.09 28.01
C ARG A 201 -5.84 15.26 26.51
N ALA A 202 -6.21 14.18 25.83
CA ALA A 202 -6.64 14.25 24.44
C ALA A 202 -7.89 15.15 24.27
N ILE A 203 -8.90 15.00 25.14
CA ILE A 203 -10.10 15.85 25.13
C ILE A 203 -9.69 17.32 25.26
N ALA A 204 -8.88 17.67 26.27
CA ALA A 204 -8.42 19.04 26.47
C ALA A 204 -7.64 19.58 25.25
N TRP A 205 -6.77 18.74 24.66
CA TRP A 205 -5.99 19.10 23.48
C TRP A 205 -6.85 19.37 22.24
N PHE A 206 -7.91 18.57 22.02
CA PHE A 206 -8.87 18.78 20.94
C PHE A 206 -9.76 20.00 21.21
N ALA A 207 -10.22 20.20 22.44
CA ALA A 207 -11.03 21.36 22.84
C ALA A 207 -10.29 22.69 22.61
N HIS A 208 -8.98 22.77 22.90
CA HIS A 208 -8.16 23.93 22.54
C HIS A 208 -8.09 24.25 21.04
N ARG A 209 -8.60 23.34 20.20
CA ARG A 209 -8.68 23.50 18.74
C ARG A 209 -10.14 23.60 18.26
N ALA A 210 -11.05 23.96 19.15
CA ALA A 210 -12.48 24.05 18.90
C ALA A 210 -13.09 22.73 18.39
N VAL A 211 -12.59 21.60 18.89
CA VAL A 211 -13.09 20.25 18.51
C VAL A 211 -13.57 19.52 19.76
N ASP A 212 -14.88 19.28 19.82
CA ASP A 212 -15.51 18.49 20.87
C ASP A 212 -15.63 17.03 20.45
N ILE A 213 -15.12 16.12 21.27
CA ILE A 213 -15.14 14.69 20.99
C ILE A 213 -16.50 14.10 21.38
N GLU A 214 -17.27 13.62 20.41
CA GLU A 214 -18.58 13.01 20.65
C GLU A 214 -18.51 11.48 20.79
N ARG A 215 -17.59 10.87 20.08
CA ARG A 215 -17.45 9.42 20.05
C ARG A 215 -15.99 9.00 19.93
N VAL A 216 -15.63 7.93 20.61
CA VAL A 216 -14.34 7.26 20.42
C VAL A 216 -14.53 5.86 19.85
N LEU A 217 -13.62 5.45 18.95
CA LEU A 217 -13.51 4.09 18.46
C LEU A 217 -12.20 3.48 18.96
N THR A 218 -12.33 2.34 19.65
CA THR A 218 -11.20 1.61 20.21
C THR A 218 -11.19 0.17 19.73
N ASP A 219 -10.07 -0.50 19.86
CA ASP A 219 -10.02 -1.95 19.86
C ASP A 219 -10.66 -2.54 21.14
N ASN A 220 -10.60 -3.87 21.28
CA ASN A 220 -11.08 -4.58 22.46
C ASN A 220 -9.99 -4.78 23.52
N GLY A 221 -8.91 -3.99 23.51
CA GLY A 221 -7.83 -4.06 24.47
C GLY A 221 -8.31 -3.87 25.92
N PRO A 222 -7.64 -4.52 26.89
CA PRO A 222 -8.09 -4.51 28.30
C PRO A 222 -8.09 -3.08 28.89
N GLY A 223 -7.18 -2.21 28.46
CA GLY A 223 -7.15 -0.81 28.91
C GLY A 223 -8.44 -0.05 28.54
N TYR A 224 -8.93 -0.22 27.32
CA TYR A 224 -10.16 0.42 26.84
C TYR A 224 -11.44 -0.25 27.32
N ARG A 225 -11.36 -1.50 27.81
CA ARG A 225 -12.49 -2.21 28.43
C ARG A 225 -12.62 -1.94 29.92
N SER A 226 -11.67 -1.26 30.54
CA SER A 226 -11.65 -0.99 31.97
C SER A 226 -12.81 -0.10 32.43
N ALA A 227 -13.20 -0.26 33.70
CA ALA A 227 -14.18 0.63 34.34
C ALA A 227 -13.70 2.07 34.38
N ALA A 228 -12.39 2.31 34.62
CA ALA A 228 -11.80 3.63 34.65
C ALA A 228 -11.96 4.38 33.31
N PHE A 229 -11.67 3.71 32.19
CA PHE A 229 -11.83 4.31 30.87
C PHE A 229 -13.31 4.56 30.53
N THR A 230 -14.18 3.59 30.82
CA THR A 230 -15.63 3.71 30.58
C THR A 230 -16.25 4.83 31.42
N SER A 231 -15.86 4.94 32.70
CA SER A 231 -16.30 6.03 33.58
C SER A 231 -15.85 7.40 33.05
N ARG A 232 -14.62 7.50 32.56
CA ARG A 232 -14.09 8.76 31.98
C ARG A 232 -14.87 9.17 30.73
N CYS A 233 -15.16 8.25 29.82
CA CYS A 233 -16.00 8.54 28.64
C CYS A 233 -17.41 9.01 29.06
N ARG A 234 -18.02 8.36 30.04
CA ARG A 234 -19.34 8.74 30.54
C ARG A 234 -19.33 10.14 31.16
N HIS A 235 -18.30 10.47 31.97
CA HIS A 235 -18.13 11.79 32.58
C HIS A 235 -18.08 12.91 31.54
N HIS A 236 -17.46 12.67 30.38
CA HIS A 236 -17.38 13.64 29.29
C HIS A 236 -18.48 13.45 28.23
N HIS A 237 -19.52 12.67 28.49
CA HIS A 237 -20.62 12.38 27.55
C HIS A 237 -20.17 11.80 26.22
N ILE A 238 -19.02 11.11 26.18
CA ILE A 238 -18.43 10.53 24.97
C ILE A 238 -18.97 9.10 24.77
N ARG A 239 -19.50 8.83 23.59
CA ARG A 239 -19.97 7.49 23.19
C ARG A 239 -18.77 6.59 22.86
N ILE A 240 -18.79 5.35 23.32
CA ILE A 240 -17.75 4.37 23.02
C ILE A 240 -18.24 3.43 21.92
N SER A 241 -17.49 3.34 20.84
CA SER A 241 -17.60 2.31 19.82
C SER A 241 -16.39 1.37 19.90
N ARG A 242 -16.61 0.08 19.65
CA ARG A 242 -15.53 -0.91 19.65
C ARG A 242 -15.49 -1.64 18.31
N THR A 243 -14.30 -2.02 17.89
CA THR A 243 -14.13 -2.85 16.69
C THR A 243 -14.84 -4.19 16.87
N ARG A 244 -15.50 -4.68 15.82
CA ARG A 244 -16.08 -6.03 15.86
C ARG A 244 -14.98 -7.07 15.93
N PRO A 245 -15.14 -8.16 16.70
CA PRO A 245 -14.20 -9.27 16.69
C PRO A 245 -13.93 -9.74 15.26
N TYR A 246 -12.69 -10.06 14.95
CA TYR A 246 -12.23 -10.53 13.63
C TYR A 246 -12.44 -9.56 12.45
N ARG A 247 -12.81 -8.29 12.70
CA ARG A 247 -12.88 -7.22 11.68
C ARG A 247 -12.02 -6.01 12.05
N PRO A 248 -10.68 -6.15 12.05
CA PRO A 248 -9.75 -5.08 12.44
C PRO A 248 -9.85 -3.84 11.54
N ARG A 249 -10.34 -3.98 10.32
CA ARG A 249 -10.47 -2.88 9.34
C ARG A 249 -11.32 -1.69 9.80
N THR A 250 -12.07 -1.81 10.88
CA THR A 250 -12.86 -0.70 11.45
C THR A 250 -11.99 0.38 12.09
N ASN A 251 -10.77 0.05 12.58
CA ASN A 251 -9.81 1.03 13.12
C ASN A 251 -8.71 1.43 12.12
N GLY A 252 -8.96 1.25 10.83
CA GLY A 252 -7.95 1.41 9.78
C GLY A 252 -7.31 2.80 9.69
N LYS A 253 -7.95 3.86 10.23
CA LYS A 253 -7.37 5.21 10.26
C LYS A 253 -6.27 5.33 11.30
N ALA A 254 -6.48 4.80 12.52
CA ALA A 254 -5.44 4.73 13.54
C ALA A 254 -4.30 3.81 13.12
N GLU A 255 -4.62 2.63 12.55
CA GLU A 255 -3.62 1.70 12.02
C GLU A 255 -2.75 2.36 10.94
N ARG A 256 -3.37 3.09 10.01
CA ARG A 256 -2.65 3.79 8.94
C ARG A 256 -1.80 4.93 9.49
N PHE A 257 -2.30 5.67 10.46
CA PHE A 257 -1.53 6.69 11.16
C PHE A 257 -0.31 6.08 11.84
N ILE A 258 -0.50 4.99 12.58
CA ILE A 258 0.58 4.27 13.26
C ILE A 258 1.64 3.78 12.25
N GLN A 259 1.24 3.22 11.11
CA GLN A 259 2.18 2.84 10.06
C GLN A 259 3.01 4.03 9.57
N THR A 260 2.37 5.19 9.38
CA THR A 260 3.05 6.42 8.98
C THR A 260 4.00 6.90 10.07
N MET A 261 3.55 6.92 11.33
CA MET A 261 4.33 7.29 12.50
C MET A 261 5.57 6.40 12.66
N LEU A 262 5.41 5.09 12.49
CA LEU A 262 6.54 4.16 12.57
C LEU A 262 7.57 4.41 11.48
N ARG A 263 7.12 4.64 10.24
CA ARG A 263 8.00 4.88 9.11
C ARG A 263 8.68 6.26 9.18
N ASP A 264 7.92 7.31 9.49
CA ASP A 264 8.36 8.69 9.34
C ASP A 264 8.97 9.27 10.64
N TRP A 265 8.79 8.58 11.79
CA TRP A 265 9.37 8.94 13.06
C TRP A 265 10.16 7.80 13.71
N ALA A 266 9.48 6.72 14.18
CA ALA A 266 10.11 5.75 15.07
C ALA A 266 11.28 4.97 14.43
N TYR A 267 11.23 4.77 13.11
CA TYR A 267 12.24 4.07 12.31
C TYR A 267 12.77 4.91 11.14
N ALA A 268 12.48 6.20 11.10
CA ALA A 268 12.91 7.11 10.02
C ALA A 268 14.43 7.23 9.91
N ARG A 269 15.11 7.13 11.04
CA ARG A 269 16.57 7.19 11.14
C ARG A 269 17.07 6.27 12.25
N ARG A 270 18.37 6.10 12.32
CA ARG A 270 19.02 5.40 13.41
C ARG A 270 19.07 6.32 14.63
N TYR A 271 18.35 5.94 15.68
CA TYR A 271 18.45 6.56 16.99
C TYR A 271 19.42 5.77 17.86
N GLU A 272 20.25 6.43 18.60
CA GLU A 272 21.19 5.79 19.53
C GLU A 272 20.50 5.27 20.79
N THR A 273 19.49 6.03 21.26
CA THR A 273 18.69 5.67 22.44
C THR A 273 17.21 5.91 22.18
N SER A 274 16.35 5.28 23.00
CA SER A 274 14.91 5.59 22.99
C SER A 274 14.62 7.04 23.30
N ASP A 275 15.41 7.67 24.19
CA ASP A 275 15.20 9.06 24.57
C ASP A 275 15.41 10.00 23.37
N GLN A 276 16.43 9.77 22.55
CA GLN A 276 16.60 10.52 21.29
C GLN A 276 15.41 10.36 20.34
N ARG A 277 14.90 9.12 20.24
CA ARG A 277 13.68 8.85 19.45
C ARG A 277 12.49 9.61 20.02
N ASN A 278 12.31 9.57 21.31
CA ASN A 278 11.17 10.16 22.01
C ASN A 278 11.18 11.69 21.91
N LEU A 279 12.34 12.32 22.04
CA LEU A 279 12.50 13.78 21.80
C LEU A 279 12.09 14.19 20.38
N ALA A 280 12.27 13.33 19.40
CA ALA A 280 11.87 13.59 18.02
C ALA A 280 10.35 13.42 17.76
N LEU A 281 9.55 12.94 18.72
CA LEU A 281 8.11 12.76 18.55
C LEU A 281 7.37 14.08 18.43
N THR A 282 7.62 15.01 19.33
CA THR A 282 6.92 16.31 19.38
C THR A 282 7.08 17.12 18.08
N PRO A 283 8.31 17.36 17.57
CA PRO A 283 8.45 18.06 16.29
C PRO A 283 7.89 17.27 15.11
N TRP A 284 7.90 15.92 15.17
CA TRP A 284 7.31 15.11 14.11
C TRP A 284 5.78 15.21 14.10
N ILE A 285 5.09 15.15 15.25
CA ILE A 285 3.64 15.26 15.30
C ILE A 285 3.15 16.66 14.91
N ASP A 286 3.93 17.69 15.25
CA ASP A 286 3.66 19.04 14.77
C ASP A 286 3.76 19.12 13.24
N TYR A 287 4.84 18.59 12.66
CA TYR A 287 4.98 18.49 11.21
C TYR A 287 3.83 17.68 10.58
N TYR A 288 3.46 16.54 11.17
CA TYR A 288 2.35 15.70 10.68
C TYR A 288 1.03 16.47 10.62
N ASN A 289 0.69 17.19 11.68
CA ASN A 289 -0.57 17.91 11.78
C ASN A 289 -0.62 19.16 10.89
N HIS A 290 0.46 19.93 10.80
CA HIS A 290 0.43 21.27 10.20
C HIS A 290 1.08 21.36 8.82
N ARG A 291 1.93 20.42 8.42
CA ARG A 291 2.72 20.56 7.17
C ARG A 291 2.70 19.34 6.28
N ARG A 292 2.47 18.14 6.84
CA ARG A 292 2.56 16.91 6.03
C ARG A 292 1.42 16.81 5.02
N PRO A 293 1.72 16.69 3.70
CA PRO A 293 0.69 16.46 2.69
C PRO A 293 -0.02 15.11 2.92
N HIS A 294 -1.34 15.12 2.95
CA HIS A 294 -2.14 13.92 3.19
C HIS A 294 -2.97 13.58 1.95
N GLY A 295 -2.71 12.43 1.30
CA GLY A 295 -3.35 12.04 0.04
C GLY A 295 -4.88 11.98 0.11
N ALA A 296 -5.46 11.52 1.24
CA ALA A 296 -6.92 11.51 1.42
C ALA A 296 -7.53 12.91 1.64
N LEU A 297 -6.70 13.93 1.87
CA LEU A 297 -7.11 15.33 2.06
C LEU A 297 -6.73 16.23 0.89
N GLY A 298 -6.59 15.67 -0.32
CA GLY A 298 -6.17 16.44 -1.49
C GLY A 298 -4.75 17.02 -1.34
N HIS A 299 -3.87 16.30 -0.67
CA HIS A 299 -2.50 16.73 -0.33
C HIS A 299 -2.38 17.93 0.61
N GLN A 300 -3.46 18.29 1.30
CA GLN A 300 -3.43 19.31 2.36
C GLN A 300 -2.99 18.68 3.69
N ALA A 301 -2.52 19.53 4.62
CA ALA A 301 -2.16 19.13 5.97
C ALA A 301 -3.44 18.86 6.80
N PRO A 302 -3.42 17.92 7.78
CA PRO A 302 -4.56 17.62 8.63
C PRO A 302 -5.21 18.85 9.31
N ALA A 303 -4.42 19.78 9.83
CA ALA A 303 -4.90 20.95 10.54
C ALA A 303 -5.72 21.90 9.67
N THR A 304 -5.63 21.85 8.34
CA THR A 304 -6.45 22.68 7.44
C THR A 304 -7.94 22.35 7.49
N ARG A 305 -8.29 21.19 8.06
CA ARG A 305 -9.69 20.77 8.24
C ARG A 305 -10.24 21.03 9.64
N LEU A 306 -9.47 21.66 10.51
CA LEU A 306 -9.97 22.13 11.80
C LEU A 306 -10.80 23.39 11.60
N PRO A 307 -11.74 23.71 12.54
CA PRO A 307 -12.39 25.01 12.56
C PRO A 307 -11.35 26.14 12.61
N ALA A 308 -11.65 27.26 11.98
CA ALA A 308 -10.84 28.46 12.15
C ALA A 308 -10.91 28.88 13.63
N ALA A 309 -9.73 29.12 14.22
CA ALA A 309 -9.60 29.56 15.61
C ALA A 309 -10.09 30.99 15.77
#